data_8fa9723d58ee58c268d1d82d58f57b44
#
_entry.id   8fa9723d58ee58c268d1d82d58f57b44
#
_cell.length_a   1.000
_cell.length_b   1.000
_cell.length_c   1.000
_cell.angle_alpha   90.00
_cell.angle_beta   90.00
_cell.angle_gamma   90.00
#
_symmetry.space_group_name_H-M   'P 1'
#
loop_
_entity.id
_entity.type
_entity.pdbx_description
1 polymer ?
#
loop_
_entity_poly.entity_id
_entity_poly.type
_entity_poly.pdbx_seq_one_letter_code
_entity_poly.pdbx_strand_id
1 'polypeptide(L)'
;MKVILVMMAAIMCHLTALAQEDLSADVKPKYVALSFDDGPSLKFTPMMLDVLEENGVKASFFLIGQNINEETAPIIQRMVQMGCDVENHTYSHPNLTQIPDVQILEEVAKTDSLIEAYAGVKPSYLRPPFTAHNAHVAELVGGKIFIAGLSCRDWRADMPVEDRVTMTLDRVEDGRILLFHDTNERTVEAMKTIIPQLKARGYEIVSIPELFRLSGHTPAYHSPKMYGKAY
;
A
#
# COMPACT_ATOMS: atom_id res chain seq x y z
N MET A 1 -34.67 -39.70 37.33
CA MET A 1 -33.94 -38.43 37.53
C MET A 1 -32.66 -38.30 36.76
N LYS A 2 -31.75 -39.30 36.65
CA LYS A 2 -30.46 -39.16 35.95
C LYS A 2 -30.55 -38.98 34.43
N VAL A 3 -31.55 -39.54 33.74
CA VAL A 3 -31.71 -39.44 32.28
C VAL A 3 -32.21 -38.07 31.84
N ILE A 4 -33.07 -37.43 32.62
CA ILE A 4 -33.60 -36.08 32.31
C ILE A 4 -32.50 -35.01 32.45
N LEU A 5 -31.57 -35.18 33.39
CA LEU A 5 -30.50 -34.24 33.63
C LEU A 5 -29.46 -34.27 32.48
N VAL A 6 -29.23 -35.45 31.88
CA VAL A 6 -28.29 -35.59 30.73
C VAL A 6 -28.89 -34.97 29.45
N MET A 7 -30.22 -35.09 29.24
CA MET A 7 -30.86 -34.47 28.07
C MET A 7 -30.91 -32.95 28.18
N MET A 8 -31.08 -32.37 29.36
CA MET A 8 -31.03 -30.89 29.53
C MET A 8 -29.63 -30.32 29.33
N ALA A 9 -28.57 -31.04 29.75
CA ALA A 9 -27.20 -30.60 29.52
C ALA A 9 -26.83 -30.65 28.04
N ALA A 10 -27.30 -31.65 27.29
CA ALA A 10 -27.04 -31.76 25.84
C ALA A 10 -27.78 -30.67 25.05
N ILE A 11 -29.00 -30.31 25.43
CA ILE A 11 -29.77 -29.23 24.78
C ILE A 11 -29.16 -27.86 25.08
N MET A 12 -28.63 -27.62 26.28
CA MET A 12 -27.94 -26.36 26.61
C MET A 12 -26.64 -26.22 25.88
N CYS A 13 -25.88 -27.30 25.65
CA CYS A 13 -24.64 -27.27 24.90
C CYS A 13 -24.85 -27.01 23.39
N HIS A 14 -25.95 -27.51 22.81
CA HIS A 14 -26.33 -27.23 21.41
C HIS A 14 -26.85 -25.80 21.21
N LEU A 15 -27.59 -25.24 22.17
CA LEU A 15 -28.06 -23.85 22.11
C LEU A 15 -26.93 -22.83 22.23
N THR A 16 -25.87 -23.12 23.01
CA THR A 16 -24.68 -22.24 23.07
C THR A 16 -23.83 -22.33 21.84
N ALA A 17 -23.70 -23.50 21.17
CA ALA A 17 -23.00 -23.65 19.91
C ALA A 17 -23.73 -22.92 18.77
N LEU A 18 -25.04 -23.01 18.67
CA LEU A 18 -25.84 -22.30 17.66
C LEU A 18 -25.85 -20.77 17.88
N ALA A 19 -25.75 -20.29 19.12
CA ALA A 19 -25.66 -18.86 19.43
C ALA A 19 -24.25 -18.26 19.11
N GLN A 20 -23.24 -19.11 19.03
CA GLN A 20 -21.85 -18.68 18.73
C GLN A 20 -21.55 -18.63 17.23
N GLU A 21 -22.28 -19.37 16.41
CA GLU A 21 -22.14 -19.33 14.94
C GLU A 21 -22.79 -18.10 14.30
N ASP A 22 -23.77 -17.46 14.94
CA ASP A 22 -24.54 -16.36 14.34
C ASP A 22 -24.00 -14.95 14.68
N LEU A 23 -23.02 -14.82 15.56
CA LEU A 23 -22.41 -13.54 15.93
C LEU A 23 -21.14 -13.17 15.13
N SER A 24 -20.64 -14.08 14.30
CA SER A 24 -19.45 -13.83 13.46
C SER A 24 -19.78 -13.54 11.98
N ALA A 25 -21.05 -13.62 11.59
CA ALA A 25 -21.47 -13.69 10.19
C ALA A 25 -21.59 -12.34 9.46
N ASP A 26 -21.40 -11.18 10.12
CA ASP A 26 -21.75 -9.89 9.48
C ASP A 26 -20.74 -8.74 9.68
N VAL A 27 -19.54 -9.01 10.16
CA VAL A 27 -18.50 -7.95 10.17
C VAL A 27 -17.83 -7.92 8.80
N LYS A 28 -18.27 -7.01 7.94
CA LYS A 28 -17.63 -6.76 6.65
C LYS A 28 -16.12 -6.47 6.90
N PRO A 29 -15.20 -7.19 6.25
CA PRO A 29 -13.77 -6.93 6.40
C PRO A 29 -13.44 -5.51 5.98
N LYS A 30 -12.57 -4.86 6.74
CA LYS A 30 -12.01 -3.54 6.40
C LYS A 30 -10.70 -3.74 5.67
N TYR A 31 -10.50 -3.00 4.62
CA TYR A 31 -9.29 -3.08 3.79
C TYR A 31 -8.45 -1.80 3.88
N VAL A 32 -7.15 -1.96 3.83
CA VAL A 32 -6.21 -0.85 3.73
C VAL A 32 -5.04 -1.24 2.84
N ALA A 33 -4.55 -0.32 2.00
CA ALA A 33 -3.34 -0.57 1.23
C ALA A 33 -2.14 0.16 1.86
N LEU A 34 -1.02 -0.56 1.99
CA LEU A 34 0.28 0.05 2.27
C LEU A 34 0.97 0.42 0.97
N SER A 35 1.56 1.60 0.95
CA SER A 35 2.40 2.02 -0.19
C SER A 35 3.63 2.78 0.28
N PHE A 36 4.73 2.59 -0.46
CA PHE A 36 6.05 3.15 -0.16
C PHE A 36 6.60 3.88 -1.37
N ASP A 37 7.11 5.09 -1.15
CA ASP A 37 7.70 5.96 -2.17
C ASP A 37 9.22 6.05 -2.03
N ASP A 38 9.88 6.55 -3.06
CA ASP A 38 11.30 6.91 -3.14
C ASP A 38 12.30 5.75 -3.19
N GLY A 39 11.85 4.51 -3.08
CA GLY A 39 12.68 3.32 -3.23
C GLY A 39 13.18 3.09 -4.68
N PRO A 40 13.94 2.02 -4.93
CA PRO A 40 14.49 1.13 -3.91
C PRO A 40 15.73 1.71 -3.21
N SER A 41 15.83 1.51 -1.90
CA SER A 41 17.02 1.77 -1.10
C SER A 41 17.78 0.46 -0.87
N LEU A 42 19.10 0.45 -1.10
CA LEU A 42 19.92 -0.75 -0.85
C LEU A 42 19.88 -1.22 0.61
N LYS A 43 19.67 -0.31 1.55
CA LYS A 43 19.67 -0.62 2.98
C LYS A 43 18.25 -0.86 3.53
N PHE A 44 17.34 0.06 3.30
CA PHE A 44 16.09 0.09 4.05
C PHE A 44 14.95 -0.66 3.36
N THR A 45 14.94 -0.70 2.02
CA THR A 45 13.93 -1.48 1.30
C THR A 45 13.97 -2.98 1.63
N PRO A 46 15.16 -3.65 1.68
CA PRO A 46 15.22 -5.04 2.13
C PRO A 46 14.68 -5.24 3.55
N MET A 47 15.00 -4.33 4.50
CA MET A 47 14.47 -4.39 5.86
C MET A 47 12.95 -4.21 5.90
N MET A 48 12.40 -3.37 5.04
CA MET A 48 10.94 -3.21 4.89
C MET A 48 10.31 -4.50 4.36
N LEU A 49 10.91 -5.12 3.35
CA LEU A 49 10.44 -6.38 2.79
C LEU A 49 10.46 -7.51 3.84
N ASP A 50 11.48 -7.54 4.72
CA ASP A 50 11.51 -8.48 5.85
C ASP A 50 10.29 -8.30 6.76
N VAL A 51 9.99 -7.06 7.15
CA VAL A 51 8.81 -6.75 7.99
C VAL A 51 7.49 -7.15 7.31
N LEU A 52 7.35 -6.91 6.00
CA LEU A 52 6.15 -7.30 5.25
C LEU A 52 6.02 -8.84 5.20
N GLU A 53 7.11 -9.55 4.91
CA GLU A 53 7.16 -11.02 4.81
C GLU A 53 6.84 -11.68 6.16
N GLU A 54 7.48 -11.23 7.25
CA GLU A 54 7.20 -11.70 8.62
C GLU A 54 5.73 -11.55 9.01
N ASN A 55 5.07 -10.54 8.50
CA ASN A 55 3.65 -10.30 8.74
C ASN A 55 2.73 -10.92 7.69
N GLY A 56 3.24 -11.50 6.61
CA GLY A 56 2.45 -12.07 5.53
C GLY A 56 1.57 -11.04 4.82
N VAL A 57 2.06 -9.81 4.63
CA VAL A 57 1.33 -8.71 3.98
C VAL A 57 2.04 -8.25 2.71
N LYS A 58 1.28 -7.69 1.78
CA LYS A 58 1.76 -7.11 0.53
C LYS A 58 1.61 -5.60 0.56
N ALA A 59 2.38 -4.92 -0.30
CA ALA A 59 2.35 -3.47 -0.45
C ALA A 59 2.55 -3.07 -1.91
N SER A 60 2.38 -1.79 -2.23
CA SER A 60 2.70 -1.20 -3.52
C SER A 60 3.89 -0.24 -3.37
N PHE A 61 4.92 -0.42 -4.19
CA PHE A 61 6.14 0.38 -4.17
C PHE A 61 6.19 1.31 -5.37
N PHE A 62 6.28 2.61 -5.15
CA PHE A 62 6.44 3.63 -6.17
C PHE A 62 7.92 4.00 -6.27
N LEU A 63 8.59 3.46 -7.29
CA LEU A 63 10.04 3.55 -7.41
C LEU A 63 10.49 4.79 -8.18
N ILE A 64 11.54 5.43 -7.70
CA ILE A 64 12.28 6.45 -8.44
C ILE A 64 13.18 5.75 -9.47
N GLY A 65 13.00 6.08 -10.75
CA GLY A 65 13.70 5.39 -11.83
C GLY A 65 15.23 5.42 -11.74
N GLN A 66 15.83 6.53 -11.30
CA GLN A 66 17.29 6.62 -11.12
C GLN A 66 17.86 5.68 -10.05
N ASN A 67 17.03 5.16 -9.15
CA ASN A 67 17.42 4.18 -8.14
C ASN A 67 17.33 2.73 -8.66
N ILE A 68 16.80 2.52 -9.87
CA ILE A 68 16.65 1.21 -10.51
C ILE A 68 17.92 0.92 -11.32
N ASN A 69 18.70 -0.07 -10.90
CA ASN A 69 19.95 -0.47 -11.54
C ASN A 69 20.30 -1.93 -11.16
N GLU A 70 21.44 -2.42 -11.64
CA GLU A 70 21.91 -3.79 -11.37
C GLU A 70 22.05 -4.12 -9.87
N GLU A 71 22.44 -3.16 -9.03
CA GLU A 71 22.63 -3.39 -7.60
C GLU A 71 21.28 -3.53 -6.88
N THR A 72 20.26 -2.81 -7.33
CA THR A 72 18.91 -2.82 -6.74
C THR A 72 17.98 -3.85 -7.39
N ALA A 73 18.36 -4.44 -8.53
CA ALA A 73 17.58 -5.45 -9.24
C ALA A 73 17.11 -6.62 -8.34
N PRO A 74 17.96 -7.23 -7.48
CA PRO A 74 17.51 -8.31 -6.60
C PRO A 74 16.42 -7.89 -5.62
N ILE A 75 16.43 -6.62 -5.16
CA ILE A 75 15.42 -6.07 -4.26
C ILE A 75 14.08 -5.95 -4.99
N ILE A 76 14.09 -5.42 -6.22
CA ILE A 76 12.90 -5.27 -7.06
C ILE A 76 12.31 -6.64 -7.40
N GLN A 77 13.14 -7.61 -7.75
CA GLN A 77 12.72 -8.98 -8.01
C GLN A 77 12.08 -9.62 -6.77
N ARG A 78 12.62 -9.37 -5.57
CA ARG A 78 12.01 -9.83 -4.32
C ARG A 78 10.63 -9.21 -4.08
N MET A 79 10.42 -7.90 -4.36
CA MET A 79 9.11 -7.27 -4.31
C MET A 79 8.08 -8.05 -5.14
N VAL A 80 8.44 -8.34 -6.40
CA VAL A 80 7.56 -9.07 -7.33
C VAL A 80 7.29 -10.51 -6.84
N GLN A 81 8.32 -11.22 -6.38
CA GLN A 81 8.20 -12.59 -5.86
C GLN A 81 7.29 -12.66 -4.63
N MET A 82 7.31 -11.65 -3.76
CA MET A 82 6.41 -11.51 -2.62
C MET A 82 4.98 -11.13 -3.04
N GLY A 83 4.74 -10.83 -4.32
CA GLY A 83 3.44 -10.38 -4.83
C GLY A 83 3.11 -8.94 -4.47
N CYS A 84 4.12 -8.11 -4.20
CA CYS A 84 3.98 -6.67 -4.10
C CYS A 84 3.91 -6.05 -5.49
N ASP A 85 3.25 -4.89 -5.61
CA ASP A 85 3.22 -4.13 -6.85
C ASP A 85 4.41 -3.18 -6.94
N VAL A 86 4.92 -3.02 -8.15
CA VAL A 86 6.02 -2.11 -8.48
C VAL A 86 5.52 -1.08 -9.47
N GLU A 87 5.49 0.17 -9.05
CA GLU A 87 4.82 1.27 -9.73
C GLU A 87 5.75 2.49 -9.90
N ASN A 88 5.31 3.47 -10.68
CA ASN A 88 6.13 4.59 -11.14
C ASN A 88 6.08 5.78 -10.18
N HIS A 89 7.27 6.30 -9.79
CA HIS A 89 7.44 7.56 -9.04
C HIS A 89 8.30 8.59 -9.77
N THR A 90 8.28 8.57 -11.13
CA THR A 90 9.16 9.36 -12.01
C THR A 90 10.64 8.95 -11.97
N TYR A 91 11.45 9.50 -12.87
CA TYR A 91 12.86 9.10 -12.97
C TYR A 91 13.74 9.81 -11.95
N SER A 92 13.63 11.14 -11.84
CA SER A 92 14.49 11.98 -10.99
C SER A 92 13.75 12.74 -9.89
N HIS A 93 12.47 12.40 -9.66
CA HIS A 93 11.61 12.99 -8.65
C HIS A 93 11.34 14.50 -8.80
N PRO A 94 11.07 15.04 -10.00
CA PRO A 94 10.74 16.44 -10.17
C PRO A 94 9.27 16.73 -9.83
N ASN A 95 8.97 17.99 -9.52
CA ASN A 95 7.57 18.44 -9.50
C ASN A 95 7.06 18.54 -10.95
N LEU A 96 6.19 17.60 -11.35
CA LEU A 96 5.70 17.49 -12.72
C LEU A 96 4.92 18.73 -13.19
N THR A 97 4.36 19.52 -12.26
CA THR A 97 3.63 20.75 -12.61
C THR A 97 4.54 21.94 -12.90
N GLN A 98 5.87 21.77 -12.76
CA GLN A 98 6.87 22.84 -12.88
C GLN A 98 7.94 22.58 -13.95
N ILE A 99 7.81 21.49 -14.70
CA ILE A 99 8.76 21.13 -15.77
C ILE A 99 8.04 21.09 -17.13
N PRO A 100 8.78 21.22 -18.27
CA PRO A 100 8.20 21.14 -19.60
C PRO A 100 7.60 19.78 -19.93
N ASP A 101 6.60 19.76 -20.81
CA ASP A 101 5.85 18.57 -21.23
C ASP A 101 6.75 17.43 -21.69
N VAL A 102 7.76 17.72 -22.49
CA VAL A 102 8.71 16.70 -22.98
C VAL A 102 9.43 16.02 -21.82
N GLN A 103 9.82 16.78 -20.79
CA GLN A 103 10.46 16.22 -19.61
C GLN A 103 9.49 15.40 -18.76
N ILE A 104 8.22 15.79 -18.64
CA ILE A 104 7.20 14.99 -17.96
C ILE A 104 7.10 13.62 -18.60
N LEU A 105 7.00 13.56 -19.93
CA LEU A 105 6.91 12.31 -20.67
C LEU A 105 8.17 11.45 -20.54
N GLU A 106 9.35 12.06 -20.58
CA GLU A 106 10.62 11.36 -20.39
C GLU A 106 10.76 10.78 -18.98
N GLU A 107 10.41 11.53 -17.95
CA GLU A 107 10.43 11.09 -16.53
C GLU A 107 9.57 9.83 -16.31
N VAL A 108 8.38 9.81 -16.88
CA VAL A 108 7.47 8.68 -16.75
C VAL A 108 7.91 7.50 -17.62
N ALA A 109 8.19 7.73 -18.90
CA ALA A 109 8.51 6.67 -19.86
C ALA A 109 9.83 5.95 -19.50
N LYS A 110 10.84 6.69 -19.06
CA LYS A 110 12.13 6.13 -18.66
C LYS A 110 12.00 5.22 -17.44
N THR A 111 11.21 5.64 -16.46
CA THR A 111 10.94 4.83 -15.26
C THR A 111 10.13 3.59 -15.59
N ASP A 112 9.10 3.69 -16.44
CA ASP A 112 8.33 2.55 -16.92
C ASP A 112 9.23 1.51 -17.58
N SER A 113 10.12 1.95 -18.47
CA SER A 113 11.05 1.06 -19.17
C SER A 113 12.02 0.34 -18.22
N LEU A 114 12.49 1.03 -17.17
CA LEU A 114 13.34 0.43 -16.16
C LEU A 114 12.58 -0.57 -15.29
N ILE A 115 11.37 -0.25 -14.85
CA ILE A 115 10.53 -1.18 -14.10
C ILE A 115 10.23 -2.43 -14.96
N GLU A 116 9.86 -2.25 -16.23
CA GLU A 116 9.61 -3.38 -17.12
C GLU A 116 10.87 -4.25 -17.31
N ALA A 117 12.03 -3.64 -17.44
CA ALA A 117 13.31 -4.35 -17.62
C ALA A 117 13.73 -5.15 -16.37
N TYR A 118 13.58 -4.59 -15.17
CA TYR A 118 14.09 -5.18 -13.92
C TYR A 118 13.06 -5.96 -13.11
N ALA A 119 11.78 -5.57 -13.18
CA ALA A 119 10.69 -6.23 -12.48
C ALA A 119 9.87 -7.18 -13.39
N GLY A 120 9.96 -7.03 -14.72
CA GLY A 120 9.17 -7.81 -15.66
C GLY A 120 7.68 -7.44 -15.66
N VAL A 121 7.31 -6.31 -15.07
CA VAL A 121 5.92 -5.83 -14.97
C VAL A 121 5.78 -4.44 -15.57
N LYS A 122 4.62 -4.16 -16.15
CA LYS A 122 4.31 -2.83 -16.68
C LYS A 122 3.53 -2.03 -15.65
N PRO A 123 4.08 -0.92 -15.11
CA PRO A 123 3.39 -0.14 -14.09
C PRO A 123 2.13 0.52 -14.65
N SER A 124 1.04 0.44 -13.89
CA SER A 124 -0.26 1.03 -14.23
C SER A 124 -0.54 2.30 -13.44
N TYR A 125 0.07 2.43 -12.28
CA TYR A 125 -0.11 3.57 -11.39
C TYR A 125 1.10 4.51 -11.46
N LEU A 126 0.80 5.79 -11.24
CA LEU A 126 1.81 6.84 -11.07
C LEU A 126 1.48 7.61 -9.78
N ARG A 127 2.44 7.71 -8.90
CA ARG A 127 2.38 8.71 -7.83
C ARG A 127 3.29 9.87 -8.21
N PRO A 128 2.72 11.05 -8.51
CA PRO A 128 3.55 12.22 -8.80
C PRO A 128 4.33 12.64 -7.56
N PRO A 129 5.63 13.01 -7.70
CA PRO A 129 6.41 13.57 -6.62
C PRO A 129 5.69 14.72 -5.91
N PHE A 130 5.82 14.82 -4.58
CA PHE A 130 5.15 15.81 -3.73
C PHE A 130 3.62 15.74 -3.79
N THR A 131 3.04 14.68 -4.39
CA THR A 131 1.63 14.63 -4.80
C THR A 131 1.21 15.81 -5.69
N ALA A 132 2.15 16.46 -6.37
CA ALA A 132 1.94 17.60 -7.23
C ALA A 132 1.37 17.18 -8.59
N HIS A 133 0.10 17.53 -8.82
CA HIS A 133 -0.67 17.04 -9.94
C HIS A 133 -1.69 18.10 -10.39
N ASN A 134 -1.98 18.14 -11.69
CA ASN A 134 -3.04 18.95 -12.28
C ASN A 134 -3.64 18.26 -13.53
N ALA A 135 -4.70 18.83 -14.09
CA ALA A 135 -5.38 18.26 -15.25
C ALA A 135 -4.46 18.13 -16.48
N HIS A 136 -3.55 19.09 -16.68
CA HIS A 136 -2.62 19.08 -17.80
C HIS A 136 -1.65 17.87 -17.72
N VAL A 137 -1.04 17.64 -16.54
CA VAL A 137 -0.18 16.48 -16.31
C VAL A 137 -0.95 15.17 -16.53
N ALA A 138 -2.20 15.10 -16.05
CA ALA A 138 -3.03 13.92 -16.21
C ALA A 138 -3.38 13.62 -17.68
N GLU A 139 -3.69 14.65 -18.46
CA GLU A 139 -3.97 14.52 -19.88
C GLU A 139 -2.72 14.11 -20.66
N LEU A 140 -1.60 14.76 -20.39
CA LEU A 140 -0.34 14.52 -21.06
C LEU A 140 0.18 13.10 -20.85
N VAL A 141 0.18 12.61 -19.61
CA VAL A 141 0.64 11.26 -19.27
C VAL A 141 -0.37 10.18 -19.68
N GLY A 142 -1.65 10.47 -19.63
CA GLY A 142 -2.80 9.73 -20.19
C GLY A 142 -2.95 8.26 -19.82
N GLY A 143 -1.90 7.48 -19.92
CA GLY A 143 -1.91 6.02 -19.72
C GLY A 143 -1.75 5.54 -18.27
N LYS A 144 -1.83 6.44 -17.28
CA LYS A 144 -1.63 6.11 -15.87
C LYS A 144 -2.84 6.45 -15.01
N ILE A 145 -2.97 5.70 -13.91
CA ILE A 145 -3.90 5.99 -12.82
C ILE A 145 -3.11 6.72 -11.74
N PHE A 146 -3.55 7.91 -11.37
CA PHE A 146 -2.85 8.76 -10.41
C PHE A 146 -3.21 8.38 -8.97
N ILE A 147 -2.20 8.12 -8.13
CA ILE A 147 -2.36 7.67 -6.76
C ILE A 147 -1.82 8.71 -5.78
N ALA A 148 -2.66 9.06 -4.80
CA ALA A 148 -2.28 9.76 -3.58
C ALA A 148 -2.22 8.76 -2.39
N GLY A 149 -2.10 9.29 -1.18
CA GLY A 149 -2.16 8.47 0.03
C GLY A 149 -2.27 9.33 1.28
N LEU A 150 -2.67 8.68 2.38
CA LEU A 150 -2.66 9.26 3.71
C LEU A 150 -1.24 9.17 4.27
N SER A 151 -0.53 10.29 4.34
CA SER A 151 0.83 10.35 4.90
C SER A 151 0.81 10.65 6.39
N CYS A 152 1.66 9.97 7.16
CA CYS A 152 2.02 10.33 8.53
C CYS A 152 3.23 11.27 8.59
N ARG A 153 3.68 11.82 7.45
CA ARG A 153 4.85 12.70 7.34
C ARG A 153 6.17 12.03 7.74
N ASP A 154 6.30 10.74 7.47
CA ASP A 154 7.46 9.91 7.81
C ASP A 154 8.76 10.33 7.10
N TRP A 155 8.65 11.11 6.00
CA TRP A 155 9.76 11.75 5.32
C TRP A 155 10.49 12.81 6.18
N ARG A 156 9.86 13.31 7.25
CA ARG A 156 10.48 14.27 8.17
C ARG A 156 11.49 13.57 9.08
N ALA A 157 12.73 14.02 9.04
CA ALA A 157 13.81 13.45 9.86
C ALA A 157 13.58 13.65 11.39
N ASP A 158 12.82 14.67 11.78
CA ASP A 158 12.50 14.99 13.17
C ASP A 158 11.27 14.24 13.72
N MET A 159 10.52 13.51 12.86
CA MET A 159 9.33 12.77 13.27
C MET A 159 9.72 11.49 14.03
N PRO A 160 9.37 11.36 15.32
CA PRO A 160 9.60 10.14 16.10
C PRO A 160 8.82 8.92 15.57
N VAL A 161 9.26 7.72 15.93
CA VAL A 161 8.58 6.46 15.55
C VAL A 161 7.16 6.43 16.11
N GLU A 162 6.98 6.80 17.36
CA GLU A 162 5.69 6.81 18.07
C GLU A 162 4.67 7.74 17.39
N ASP A 163 5.13 8.90 16.92
CA ASP A 163 4.25 9.87 16.24
C ASP A 163 3.81 9.34 14.86
N ARG A 164 4.70 8.63 14.13
CA ARG A 164 4.34 7.95 12.88
C ARG A 164 3.27 6.90 13.11
N VAL A 165 3.41 6.10 14.16
CA VAL A 165 2.43 5.08 14.56
C VAL A 165 1.10 5.72 14.91
N THR A 166 1.10 6.67 15.85
CA THR A 166 -0.12 7.33 16.34
C THR A 166 -0.85 8.04 15.21
N MET A 167 -0.14 8.85 14.42
CA MET A 167 -0.74 9.60 13.31
C MET A 167 -1.36 8.69 12.24
N THR A 168 -0.77 7.52 12.00
CA THR A 168 -1.32 6.54 11.07
C THR A 168 -2.58 5.91 11.63
N LEU A 169 -2.50 5.38 12.84
CA LEU A 169 -3.56 4.59 13.46
C LEU A 169 -4.79 5.42 13.88
N ASP A 170 -4.63 6.72 14.13
CA ASP A 170 -5.73 7.63 14.45
C ASP A 170 -6.49 8.11 13.21
N ARG A 171 -5.88 8.00 12.03
CA ARG A 171 -6.43 8.53 10.78
C ARG A 171 -6.79 7.45 9.75
N VAL A 172 -6.43 6.20 10.02
CA VAL A 172 -6.75 5.10 9.11
C VAL A 172 -8.27 4.85 9.05
N GLU A 173 -8.77 4.65 7.85
CA GLU A 173 -10.16 4.30 7.56
C GLU A 173 -10.21 3.14 6.57
N ASP A 174 -11.35 2.45 6.52
CA ASP A 174 -11.59 1.42 5.51
C ASP A 174 -11.45 1.98 4.08
N GLY A 175 -10.78 1.23 3.22
CA GLY A 175 -10.49 1.62 1.84
C GLY A 175 -9.34 2.62 1.65
N ARG A 176 -8.63 3.00 2.72
CA ARG A 176 -7.56 4.00 2.66
C ARG A 176 -6.27 3.46 2.04
N ILE A 177 -5.59 4.27 1.23
CA ILE A 177 -4.21 4.05 0.80
C ILE A 177 -3.30 4.81 1.79
N LEU A 178 -2.41 4.12 2.47
CA LEU A 178 -1.41 4.69 3.38
C LEU A 178 -0.11 4.92 2.64
N LEU A 179 0.45 6.13 2.77
CA LEU A 179 1.66 6.57 2.10
C LEU A 179 2.81 6.70 3.10
N PHE A 180 3.89 5.98 2.83
CA PHE A 180 5.14 5.98 3.57
C PHE A 180 6.33 6.05 2.61
N HIS A 181 7.56 6.03 3.17
CA HIS A 181 8.81 6.00 2.41
C HIS A 181 9.72 4.92 2.99
N ASP A 182 10.16 3.98 2.17
CA ASP A 182 11.05 2.88 2.56
C ASP A 182 12.54 3.25 2.49
N THR A 183 12.83 4.53 2.74
CA THR A 183 14.16 5.13 2.59
C THR A 183 14.80 5.51 3.92
N ASN A 184 14.16 5.20 5.05
CA ASN A 184 14.68 5.49 6.38
C ASN A 184 14.31 4.44 7.43
N GLU A 185 15.20 4.28 8.42
CA GLU A 185 15.08 3.26 9.46
C GLU A 185 13.84 3.44 10.35
N ARG A 186 13.46 4.69 10.66
CA ARG A 186 12.31 4.96 11.53
C ARG A 186 10.98 4.54 10.91
N THR A 187 10.85 4.61 9.59
CA THR A 187 9.65 4.07 8.91
C THR A 187 9.61 2.55 9.03
N VAL A 188 10.75 1.87 8.82
CA VAL A 188 10.84 0.42 9.01
C VAL A 188 10.43 0.04 10.44
N GLU A 189 10.97 0.75 11.44
CA GLU A 189 10.65 0.50 12.85
C GLU A 189 9.16 0.76 13.17
N ALA A 190 8.59 1.83 12.64
CA ALA A 190 7.16 2.13 12.80
C ALA A 190 6.27 1.01 12.22
N MET A 191 6.65 0.41 11.08
CA MET A 191 5.88 -0.65 10.43
C MET A 191 5.77 -1.91 11.31
N LYS A 192 6.78 -2.23 12.12
CA LYS A 192 6.73 -3.36 13.08
C LYS A 192 5.60 -3.22 14.11
N THR A 193 5.13 -2.00 14.34
CA THR A 193 4.01 -1.71 15.23
C THR A 193 2.72 -1.46 14.47
N ILE A 194 2.76 -0.70 13.36
CA ILE A 194 1.59 -0.33 12.57
C ILE A 194 0.90 -1.57 12.01
N ILE A 195 1.64 -2.49 11.37
CA ILE A 195 1.07 -3.66 10.72
C ILE A 195 0.31 -4.56 11.71
N PRO A 196 0.90 -5.02 12.84
CA PRO A 196 0.16 -5.80 13.83
C PRO A 196 -1.04 -5.08 14.40
N GLN A 197 -0.97 -3.77 14.65
CA GLN A 197 -2.09 -3.01 15.17
C GLN A 197 -3.23 -2.82 14.15
N LEU A 198 -2.92 -2.64 12.86
CA LEU A 198 -3.94 -2.63 11.81
C LEU A 198 -4.69 -3.96 11.77
N LYS A 199 -3.96 -5.10 11.81
CA LYS A 199 -4.57 -6.43 11.86
C LYS A 199 -5.43 -6.61 13.11
N ALA A 200 -4.96 -6.19 14.29
CA ALA A 200 -5.71 -6.27 15.53
C ALA A 200 -6.99 -5.42 15.52
N ARG A 201 -7.03 -4.35 14.71
CA ARG A 201 -8.22 -3.51 14.47
C ARG A 201 -9.15 -4.07 13.38
N GLY A 202 -8.87 -5.27 12.85
CA GLY A 202 -9.66 -5.96 11.83
C GLY A 202 -9.45 -5.45 10.41
N TYR A 203 -8.31 -4.83 10.12
CA TYR A 203 -7.94 -4.49 8.75
C TYR A 203 -7.22 -5.65 8.08
N GLU A 204 -7.63 -5.96 6.87
CA GLU A 204 -6.85 -6.75 5.91
C GLU A 204 -5.95 -5.78 5.12
N ILE A 205 -4.64 -6.07 5.12
CA ILE A 205 -3.64 -5.23 4.46
C ILE A 205 -3.36 -5.83 3.10
N VAL A 206 -3.62 -5.05 2.06
CA VAL A 206 -3.56 -5.47 0.66
C VAL A 206 -2.74 -4.50 -0.18
N SER A 207 -2.46 -4.84 -1.43
CA SER A 207 -1.88 -3.93 -2.40
C SER A 207 -2.93 -2.98 -2.99
N ILE A 208 -2.50 -1.92 -3.67
CA ILE A 208 -3.42 -0.92 -4.26
C ILE A 208 -4.33 -1.55 -5.31
N PRO A 209 -3.84 -2.35 -6.30
CA PRO A 209 -4.72 -3.02 -7.24
C PRO A 209 -5.75 -3.92 -6.55
N GLU A 210 -5.34 -4.65 -5.53
CA GLU A 210 -6.23 -5.52 -4.79
C GLU A 210 -7.27 -4.74 -3.98
N LEU A 211 -6.89 -3.61 -3.40
CA LEU A 211 -7.81 -2.72 -2.70
C LEU A 211 -8.94 -2.26 -3.63
N PHE A 212 -8.62 -1.81 -4.85
CA PHE A 212 -9.62 -1.43 -5.84
C PHE A 212 -10.51 -2.61 -6.25
N ARG A 213 -9.92 -3.78 -6.48
CA ARG A 213 -10.68 -5.00 -6.82
C ARG A 213 -11.67 -5.40 -5.73
N LEU A 214 -11.25 -5.38 -4.46
CA LEU A 214 -12.09 -5.76 -3.31
C LEU A 214 -13.18 -4.73 -3.00
N SER A 215 -12.91 -3.45 -3.26
CA SER A 215 -13.90 -2.37 -3.12
C SER A 215 -14.97 -2.36 -4.22
N GLY A 216 -14.76 -3.11 -5.31
CA GLY A 216 -15.59 -3.05 -6.52
C GLY A 216 -15.45 -1.74 -7.29
N HIS A 217 -14.49 -0.89 -6.94
CA HIS A 217 -14.22 0.37 -7.64
C HIS A 217 -13.16 0.18 -8.72
N THR A 218 -13.45 0.64 -9.94
CA THR A 218 -12.49 0.65 -11.04
C THR A 218 -11.92 2.06 -11.19
N PRO A 219 -10.64 2.28 -10.87
CA PRO A 219 -10.03 3.60 -11.08
C PRO A 219 -9.90 3.89 -12.57
N ALA A 220 -10.06 5.15 -12.95
CA ALA A 220 -10.09 5.57 -14.35
C ALA A 220 -8.71 6.01 -14.84
N TYR A 221 -8.31 5.51 -16.01
CA TYR A 221 -7.23 6.08 -16.82
C TYR A 221 -7.68 7.43 -17.42
N HIS A 222 -6.75 8.24 -17.86
CA HIS A 222 -7.01 9.55 -18.47
C HIS A 222 -7.89 10.46 -17.59
N SER A 223 -7.81 10.32 -16.29
CA SER A 223 -8.60 11.09 -15.33
C SER A 223 -7.71 12.04 -14.54
N PRO A 224 -8.10 13.29 -14.34
CA PRO A 224 -7.41 14.19 -13.44
C PRO A 224 -7.60 13.83 -11.95
N LYS A 225 -8.39 12.81 -11.66
CA LYS A 225 -8.61 12.35 -10.29
C LYS A 225 -7.39 11.62 -9.78
N MET A 226 -6.95 11.97 -8.58
CA MET A 226 -5.92 11.25 -7.83
C MET A 226 -6.59 10.47 -6.70
N TYR A 227 -6.31 9.17 -6.63
CA TYR A 227 -6.97 8.26 -5.69
C TYR A 227 -6.14 8.09 -4.42
N GLY A 228 -6.66 8.53 -3.28
CA GLY A 228 -6.10 8.27 -1.94
C GLY A 228 -6.95 7.31 -1.12
N LYS A 229 -8.06 6.85 -1.70
CA LYS A 229 -9.04 5.93 -1.13
C LYS A 229 -9.76 5.19 -2.26
N ALA A 230 -10.16 3.93 -2.02
CA ALA A 230 -10.83 3.13 -3.04
C ALA A 230 -12.32 3.44 -3.21
N TYR A 231 -12.96 4.09 -2.22
CA TYR A 231 -14.38 4.49 -2.24
C TYR A 231 -14.67 5.66 -1.33
#